data_3c95779d0859884aad70d19d87db706a
#
_entry.id   3c95779d0859884aad70d19d87db706a
#
_cell.length_a   1.000
_cell.length_b   1.000
_cell.length_c   1.000
_cell.angle_alpha   90.00
_cell.angle_beta   90.00
_cell.angle_gamma   90.00
#
_symmetry.space_group_name_H-M   'P 1'
#
loop_
_entity.id
_entity.type
_entity.pdbx_description
1 polymer ?
#
loop_
_entity_poly.entity_id
_entity_poly.type
_entity_poly.pdbx_seq_one_letter_code
_entity_poly.pdbx_strand_id
1 'polypeptide(L)'
;MLFGEFRETIRKDKTLRLLLLASLIVQVIVCITAIGIYHPDQHFQIIEFSSAQMHKPFGYVWEYDAHIRPTLQVYIFTGYRLLCGWVGITDPFTQMTLLQVVFGLALFVLYNAFALWYFKDGPRRTLYWVVFILNFSWWIPYTRTLFSSEMLSSLLFFGGVFIYITRRTGWLLTTLVGFLFALSFYARFQTAFAIVGFGCWMIFFERRYMQLLPLAIGYMLGIALNTWMDHEFYHQWVITPYTYYKVNIIEGKAAHFGTSPFIVYFTEMMGIVFAPLISILLLWFAFRAAIVRKLSDPLTLPVLLFILGHCIVAHKEDRFIFPILSIMPILVGWGLPDLLRWYETRRSRFRKWIKGIAVFSLSLNLVVLVLFLFTPYCQALHFAWQVKKAFKGAPVSIYTVPRSPLETDGHLPFVYYQEGARNFTWNKLGVVDSLRYVSPGAEYITTTYNDVKDRKHLLDSLGYERKICSSQILWGLNTALQAVGINTINDVWVLYQKKK
;
A
#
# COMPACT_ATOMS: atom_id res chain seq x y z
N MET A 1 6.67 -7.95 29.81
CA MET A 1 7.37 -9.24 29.63
C MET A 1 7.80 -9.42 28.17
N LEU A 2 6.90 -9.55 27.19
CA LEU A 2 7.19 -9.80 25.77
C LEU A 2 8.17 -8.81 25.13
N PHE A 3 7.95 -7.50 25.27
CA PHE A 3 8.86 -6.49 24.73
C PHE A 3 10.26 -6.53 25.38
N GLY A 4 10.35 -6.94 26.64
CA GLY A 4 11.64 -7.18 27.30
C GLY A 4 12.41 -8.34 26.66
N GLU A 5 11.73 -9.43 26.35
CA GLU A 5 12.33 -10.59 25.68
C GLU A 5 12.82 -10.24 24.26
N PHE A 6 12.02 -9.49 23.48
CA PHE A 6 12.42 -9.03 22.15
C PHE A 6 13.64 -8.11 22.22
N ARG A 7 13.63 -7.16 23.17
CA ARG A 7 14.74 -6.25 23.40
C ARG A 7 16.03 -7.04 23.77
N GLU A 8 15.92 -8.04 24.60
CA GLU A 8 17.05 -8.88 24.99
C GLU A 8 17.57 -9.70 23.80
N THR A 9 16.68 -10.32 23.02
CA THR A 9 17.03 -11.07 21.80
C THR A 9 17.80 -10.18 20.82
N ILE A 10 17.31 -8.98 20.55
CA ILE A 10 17.94 -8.02 19.64
C ILE A 10 19.29 -7.53 20.21
N ARG A 11 19.36 -7.28 21.53
CA ARG A 11 20.59 -6.81 22.19
C ARG A 11 21.72 -7.83 22.11
N LYS A 12 21.39 -9.11 22.30
CA LYS A 12 22.37 -10.21 22.31
C LYS A 12 22.85 -10.61 20.91
N ASP A 13 22.09 -10.29 19.87
CA ASP A 13 22.37 -10.72 18.49
C ASP A 13 22.76 -9.52 17.61
N LYS A 14 24.07 -9.35 17.40
CA LYS A 14 24.62 -8.23 16.60
C LYS A 14 24.12 -8.25 15.16
N THR A 15 24.03 -9.42 14.53
CA THR A 15 23.57 -9.57 13.14
C THR A 15 22.11 -9.17 13.01
N LEU A 16 21.24 -9.68 13.90
CA LEU A 16 19.84 -9.32 13.94
C LEU A 16 19.65 -7.81 14.16
N ARG A 17 20.40 -7.22 15.07
CA ARG A 17 20.34 -5.77 15.36
C ARG A 17 20.72 -4.95 14.15
N LEU A 18 21.81 -5.28 13.44
CA LEU A 18 22.22 -4.57 12.23
C LEU A 18 21.20 -4.76 11.09
N LEU A 19 20.66 -5.96 10.96
CA LEU A 19 19.61 -6.24 9.96
C LEU A 19 18.35 -5.43 10.22
N LEU A 20 17.87 -5.37 11.46
CA LEU A 20 16.71 -4.55 11.85
C LEU A 20 16.96 -3.05 11.70
N LEU A 21 18.18 -2.57 12.01
CA LEU A 21 18.55 -1.18 11.80
C LEU A 21 18.55 -0.81 10.31
N ALA A 22 19.16 -1.63 9.46
CA ALA A 22 19.12 -1.45 8.01
C ALA A 22 17.68 -1.49 7.47
N SER A 23 16.85 -2.41 8.00
CA SER A 23 15.43 -2.51 7.67
C SER A 23 14.65 -1.25 8.04
N LEU A 24 14.93 -0.67 9.20
CA LEU A 24 14.31 0.58 9.64
C LEU A 24 14.71 1.75 8.74
N ILE A 25 15.98 1.82 8.33
CA ILE A 25 16.46 2.84 7.40
C ILE A 25 15.71 2.71 6.05
N VAL A 26 15.60 1.51 5.50
CA VAL A 26 14.82 1.25 4.28
C VAL A 26 13.38 1.72 4.44
N GLN A 27 12.72 1.35 5.54
CA GLN A 27 11.33 1.73 5.79
C GLN A 27 11.16 3.25 5.89
N VAL A 28 12.05 3.95 6.59
CA VAL A 28 12.00 5.42 6.74
C VAL A 28 12.24 6.11 5.40
N ILE A 29 13.20 5.64 4.60
CA ILE A 29 13.44 6.20 3.26
C ILE A 29 12.16 6.10 2.43
N VAL A 30 11.53 4.92 2.35
CA VAL A 30 10.28 4.74 1.59
C VAL A 30 9.17 5.65 2.11
N CYS A 31 9.01 5.79 3.43
CA CYS A 31 7.99 6.68 4.01
C CYS A 31 8.15 8.15 3.56
N ILE A 32 9.37 8.59 3.31
CA ILE A 32 9.66 9.99 2.93
C ILE A 32 9.59 10.19 1.42
N THR A 33 9.96 9.17 0.64
CA THR A 33 10.10 9.28 -0.82
C THR A 33 8.83 8.90 -1.59
N ALA A 34 7.98 8.05 -1.02
CA ALA A 34 6.75 7.55 -1.65
C ALA A 34 5.62 8.60 -1.64
N ILE A 35 5.89 9.79 -2.18
CA ILE A 35 4.94 10.91 -2.20
C ILE A 35 3.76 10.61 -3.13
N GLY A 36 2.56 10.99 -2.68
CA GLY A 36 1.33 10.88 -3.45
C GLY A 36 0.44 9.71 -3.03
N ILE A 37 -0.27 9.15 -3.97
CA ILE A 37 -1.27 8.09 -3.79
C ILE A 37 -0.94 6.93 -4.73
N TYR A 38 -1.12 5.70 -4.25
CA TYR A 38 -0.93 4.50 -5.06
C TYR A 38 -2.12 4.25 -5.99
N HIS A 39 -3.34 4.46 -5.48
CA HIS A 39 -4.58 4.23 -6.23
C HIS A 39 -5.59 5.37 -5.98
N PRO A 40 -6.38 5.79 -6.98
CA PRO A 40 -7.39 6.84 -6.82
C PRO A 40 -8.37 6.59 -5.67
N ASP A 41 -8.81 5.35 -5.45
CA ASP A 41 -9.74 5.01 -4.37
C ASP A 41 -9.20 5.41 -2.98
N GLN A 42 -7.89 5.23 -2.74
CA GLN A 42 -7.25 5.67 -1.50
C GLN A 42 -7.45 7.17 -1.27
N HIS A 43 -7.39 7.96 -2.33
CA HIS A 43 -7.55 9.40 -2.24
C HIS A 43 -9.03 9.79 -2.08
N PHE A 44 -9.87 9.36 -3.03
CA PHE A 44 -11.26 9.85 -3.08
C PHE A 44 -12.12 9.29 -1.95
N GLN A 45 -11.97 8.01 -1.61
CA GLN A 45 -12.81 7.34 -0.62
C GLN A 45 -12.38 7.60 0.84
N ILE A 46 -11.15 8.11 1.07
CA ILE A 46 -10.65 8.39 2.42
C ILE A 46 -10.36 9.88 2.58
N ILE A 47 -9.46 10.42 1.74
CA ILE A 47 -8.91 11.76 1.92
C ILE A 47 -9.95 12.82 1.53
N GLU A 48 -10.57 12.70 0.36
CA GLU A 48 -11.60 13.63 -0.08
C GLU A 48 -12.89 13.51 0.75
N PHE A 49 -13.29 12.31 1.14
CA PHE A 49 -14.43 12.12 2.07
C PHE A 49 -14.16 12.76 3.44
N SER A 50 -12.91 12.79 3.90
CA SER A 50 -12.52 13.57 5.08
C SER A 50 -12.76 15.07 4.88
N SER A 51 -12.54 15.60 3.67
CA SER A 51 -12.87 17.00 3.37
C SER A 51 -14.38 17.23 3.39
N ALA A 52 -15.17 16.30 2.83
CA ALA A 52 -16.63 16.33 2.92
C ALA A 52 -17.11 16.34 4.39
N GLN A 53 -16.56 15.47 5.23
CA GLN A 53 -16.86 15.44 6.67
C GLN A 53 -16.53 16.75 7.40
N MET A 54 -15.50 17.45 6.95
CA MET A 54 -15.12 18.77 7.48
C MET A 54 -15.87 19.94 6.84
N HIS A 55 -16.91 19.67 6.04
CA HIS A 55 -17.68 20.67 5.26
C HIS A 55 -16.79 21.54 4.36
N LYS A 56 -15.75 20.96 3.78
CA LYS A 56 -14.84 21.61 2.83
C LYS A 56 -15.11 21.12 1.42
N PRO A 57 -14.70 21.88 0.38
CA PRO A 57 -14.69 21.38 -0.99
C PRO A 57 -13.92 20.04 -1.08
N PHE A 58 -14.43 19.11 -1.88
CA PHE A 58 -13.83 17.79 -2.06
C PHE A 58 -14.02 17.27 -3.49
N GLY A 59 -13.15 16.35 -3.88
CA GLY A 59 -13.25 15.61 -5.14
C GLY A 59 -14.41 14.61 -5.07
N TYR A 60 -15.48 14.91 -5.79
CA TYR A 60 -16.69 14.11 -5.76
C TYR A 60 -16.58 12.84 -6.59
N VAL A 61 -17.04 11.72 -6.03
CA VAL A 61 -17.13 10.42 -6.71
C VAL A 61 -18.49 9.77 -6.43
N TRP A 62 -18.96 8.93 -7.35
CA TRP A 62 -20.29 8.30 -7.32
C TRP A 62 -20.54 7.44 -6.07
N GLU A 63 -19.48 6.87 -5.48
CA GLU A 63 -19.58 6.07 -4.26
C GLU A 63 -20.10 6.86 -3.06
N TYR A 64 -19.96 8.18 -3.08
CA TYR A 64 -20.51 9.06 -2.04
C TYR A 64 -22.04 8.95 -2.00
N ASP A 65 -22.71 9.10 -3.15
CA ASP A 65 -24.18 9.00 -3.24
C ASP A 65 -24.69 7.57 -3.11
N ALA A 66 -23.89 6.60 -3.56
CA ALA A 66 -24.25 5.20 -3.45
C ALA A 66 -24.14 4.67 -2.01
N HIS A 67 -23.56 5.45 -1.08
CA HIS A 67 -23.36 5.09 0.33
C HIS A 67 -22.75 3.70 0.53
N ILE A 68 -21.78 3.33 -0.33
CA ILE A 68 -21.20 1.99 -0.31
C ILE A 68 -19.86 1.91 0.42
N ARG A 69 -19.33 3.05 0.86
CA ARG A 69 -18.01 3.09 1.51
C ARG A 69 -18.17 3.30 3.01
N PRO A 70 -17.51 2.44 3.83
CA PRO A 70 -17.51 2.62 5.27
C PRO A 70 -16.67 3.82 5.65
N THR A 71 -17.06 4.51 6.71
CA THR A 71 -16.50 5.81 7.07
C THR A 71 -15.40 5.76 8.14
N LEU A 72 -15.10 4.58 8.70
CA LEU A 72 -14.05 4.41 9.73
C LEU A 72 -12.75 5.14 9.38
N GLN A 73 -12.23 4.89 8.19
CA GLN A 73 -10.95 5.47 7.76
C GLN A 73 -11.07 6.97 7.48
N VAL A 74 -12.26 7.45 7.11
CA VAL A 74 -12.56 8.87 6.96
C VAL A 74 -12.44 9.56 8.32
N TYR A 75 -13.07 9.02 9.38
CA TYR A 75 -12.98 9.55 10.74
C TYR A 75 -11.54 9.51 11.29
N ILE A 76 -10.81 8.44 11.06
CA ILE A 76 -9.39 8.33 11.45
C ILE A 76 -8.57 9.44 10.77
N PHE A 77 -8.74 9.61 9.45
CA PHE A 77 -8.01 10.63 8.72
C PHE A 77 -8.43 12.04 9.09
N THR A 78 -9.72 12.29 9.32
CA THR A 78 -10.23 13.58 9.81
C THR A 78 -9.63 13.93 11.17
N GLY A 79 -9.65 12.99 12.12
CA GLY A 79 -9.02 13.17 13.43
C GLY A 79 -7.53 13.47 13.32
N TYR A 80 -6.83 12.78 12.42
CA TYR A 80 -5.43 13.05 12.10
C TYR A 80 -5.23 14.47 11.54
N ARG A 81 -6.06 14.94 10.60
CA ARG A 81 -6.01 16.32 10.06
C ARG A 81 -6.24 17.38 11.14
N LEU A 82 -7.21 17.15 12.02
CA LEU A 82 -7.47 18.05 13.15
C LEU A 82 -6.27 18.11 14.09
N LEU A 83 -5.65 16.98 14.40
CA LEU A 83 -4.43 16.93 15.21
C LEU A 83 -3.28 17.69 14.54
N CYS A 84 -3.05 17.49 13.24
CA CYS A 84 -2.07 18.24 12.47
C CYS A 84 -2.35 19.75 12.51
N GLY A 85 -3.61 20.15 12.33
CA GLY A 85 -4.03 21.55 12.41
C GLY A 85 -3.76 22.16 13.79
N TRP A 86 -4.02 21.42 14.85
CA TRP A 86 -3.76 21.85 16.22
C TRP A 86 -2.28 22.12 16.51
N VAL A 87 -1.37 21.34 15.91
CA VAL A 87 0.09 21.56 16.01
C VAL A 87 0.66 22.47 14.90
N GLY A 88 -0.20 23.12 14.10
CA GLY A 88 0.20 24.05 13.05
C GLY A 88 0.69 23.45 11.74
N ILE A 89 0.51 22.13 11.54
CA ILE A 89 0.87 21.44 10.30
C ILE A 89 -0.31 21.48 9.34
N THR A 90 -0.34 22.47 8.44
CA THR A 90 -1.45 22.69 7.50
C THR A 90 -1.16 22.22 6.07
N ASP A 91 0.10 21.98 5.72
CA ASP A 91 0.50 21.56 4.39
C ASP A 91 0.12 20.11 4.09
N PRO A 92 -0.73 19.83 3.06
CA PRO A 92 -1.20 18.49 2.73
C PRO A 92 -0.07 17.47 2.44
N PHE A 93 1.00 17.90 1.77
CA PHE A 93 2.13 17.02 1.46
C PHE A 93 2.86 16.60 2.75
N THR A 94 3.07 17.54 3.66
CA THR A 94 3.69 17.27 4.97
C THR A 94 2.79 16.37 5.82
N GLN A 95 1.48 16.63 5.86
CA GLN A 95 0.51 15.77 6.55
C GLN A 95 0.59 14.33 6.03
N MET A 96 0.54 14.13 4.71
CA MET A 96 0.60 12.80 4.13
C MET A 96 1.93 12.09 4.42
N THR A 97 3.06 12.78 4.32
CA THR A 97 4.37 12.20 4.65
C THR A 97 4.45 11.75 6.12
N LEU A 98 3.97 12.57 7.05
CA LEU A 98 3.92 12.22 8.47
C LEU A 98 3.00 11.01 8.74
N LEU A 99 1.84 10.96 8.08
CA LEU A 99 0.94 9.82 8.18
C LEU A 99 1.61 8.53 7.66
N GLN A 100 2.29 8.61 6.52
CA GLN A 100 3.05 7.49 5.96
C GLN A 100 4.16 7.01 6.91
N VAL A 101 4.85 7.93 7.59
CA VAL A 101 5.86 7.56 8.60
C VAL A 101 5.22 6.83 9.78
N VAL A 102 4.19 7.42 10.39
CA VAL A 102 3.53 6.83 11.57
C VAL A 102 2.94 5.46 11.24
N PHE A 103 2.20 5.39 10.14
CA PHE A 103 1.52 4.17 9.71
C PHE A 103 2.50 3.09 9.24
N GLY A 104 3.49 3.46 8.43
CA GLY A 104 4.53 2.55 7.96
C GLY A 104 5.38 1.97 9.11
N LEU A 105 5.71 2.79 10.12
CA LEU A 105 6.42 2.31 11.32
C LEU A 105 5.54 1.41 12.19
N ALA A 106 4.24 1.68 12.32
CA ALA A 106 3.33 0.79 13.05
C ALA A 106 3.29 -0.62 12.43
N LEU A 107 3.14 -0.71 11.11
CA LEU A 107 3.19 -1.98 10.38
C LEU A 107 4.58 -2.64 10.43
N PHE A 108 5.65 -1.86 10.31
CA PHE A 108 7.02 -2.35 10.46
C PHE A 108 7.22 -3.02 11.82
N VAL A 109 6.81 -2.37 12.90
CA VAL A 109 6.93 -2.92 14.26
C VAL A 109 6.08 -4.18 14.41
N LEU A 110 4.82 -4.15 13.97
CA LEU A 110 3.91 -5.29 14.06
C LEU A 110 4.49 -6.54 13.38
N TYR A 111 4.91 -6.43 12.13
CA TYR A 111 5.36 -7.60 11.38
C TYR A 111 6.75 -8.10 11.79
N ASN A 112 7.65 -7.22 12.22
CA ASN A 112 8.91 -7.66 12.83
C ASN A 112 8.68 -8.30 14.21
N ALA A 113 7.66 -7.88 14.97
CA ALA A 113 7.26 -8.56 16.20
C ALA A 113 6.73 -9.97 15.93
N PHE A 114 5.97 -10.20 14.84
CA PHE A 114 5.60 -11.54 14.39
C PHE A 114 6.83 -12.38 14.04
N ALA A 115 7.80 -11.85 13.29
CA ALA A 115 9.04 -12.57 12.96
C ALA A 115 9.81 -13.00 14.22
N LEU A 116 9.95 -12.10 15.20
CA LEU A 116 10.58 -12.41 16.48
C LEU A 116 9.76 -13.45 17.27
N TRP A 117 8.45 -13.30 17.35
CA TRP A 117 7.59 -14.23 18.07
C TRP A 117 7.71 -15.66 17.56
N TYR A 118 7.69 -15.85 16.24
CA TYR A 118 7.71 -17.18 15.64
C TYR A 118 9.11 -17.81 15.56
N PHE A 119 10.18 -17.01 15.52
CA PHE A 119 11.51 -17.52 15.16
C PHE A 119 12.62 -17.19 16.16
N LYS A 120 12.36 -16.44 17.25
CA LYS A 120 13.40 -16.08 18.24
C LYS A 120 14.08 -17.29 18.90
N ASP A 121 13.32 -18.36 19.12
CA ASP A 121 13.78 -19.58 19.79
C ASP A 121 14.22 -20.69 18.82
N GLY A 122 14.10 -20.42 17.51
CA GLY A 122 14.52 -21.32 16.44
C GLY A 122 15.92 -21.05 15.91
N PRO A 123 16.30 -21.72 14.79
CA PRO A 123 17.60 -21.48 14.16
C PRO A 123 17.74 -20.00 13.73
N ARG A 124 18.79 -19.34 14.20
CA ARG A 124 19.07 -17.91 13.91
C ARG A 124 19.05 -17.61 12.42
N ARG A 125 19.57 -18.52 11.59
CA ARG A 125 19.56 -18.38 10.14
C ARG A 125 18.15 -18.22 9.57
N THR A 126 17.17 -18.95 10.09
CA THR A 126 15.76 -18.82 9.68
C THR A 126 15.21 -17.43 10.04
N LEU A 127 15.45 -16.96 11.27
CA LEU A 127 15.05 -15.62 11.69
C LEU A 127 15.65 -14.53 10.80
N TYR A 128 16.95 -14.62 10.48
CA TYR A 128 17.60 -13.65 9.60
C TYR A 128 16.98 -13.62 8.21
N TRP A 129 16.69 -14.79 7.62
CA TRP A 129 16.02 -14.85 6.32
C TRP A 129 14.62 -14.30 6.37
N VAL A 130 13.84 -14.60 7.40
CA VAL A 130 12.49 -14.06 7.56
C VAL A 130 12.51 -12.54 7.67
N VAL A 131 13.37 -11.98 8.54
CA VAL A 131 13.54 -10.53 8.70
C VAL A 131 14.04 -9.89 7.41
N PHE A 132 14.96 -10.54 6.69
CA PHE A 132 15.45 -10.06 5.40
C PHE A 132 14.33 -10.03 4.37
N ILE A 133 13.60 -11.13 4.17
CA ILE A 133 12.49 -11.20 3.22
C ILE A 133 11.43 -10.16 3.54
N LEU A 134 11.07 -10.06 4.82
CA LEU A 134 10.06 -9.14 5.31
C LEU A 134 10.38 -7.66 5.02
N ASN A 135 11.66 -7.29 5.04
CA ASN A 135 12.05 -5.89 5.00
C ASN A 135 12.83 -5.48 3.74
N PHE A 136 13.34 -6.45 2.97
CA PHE A 136 14.10 -6.18 1.75
C PHE A 136 13.48 -6.79 0.48
N SER A 137 12.27 -7.38 0.56
CA SER A 137 11.47 -7.62 -0.63
C SER A 137 11.02 -6.27 -1.19
N TRP A 138 11.25 -6.06 -2.48
CA TRP A 138 11.12 -4.75 -3.14
C TRP A 138 9.78 -4.05 -2.91
N TRP A 139 8.69 -4.80 -2.76
CA TRP A 139 7.35 -4.25 -2.62
C TRP A 139 6.89 -4.10 -1.15
N ILE A 140 7.28 -4.99 -0.24
CA ILE A 140 6.72 -5.02 1.12
C ILE A 140 6.97 -3.72 1.90
N PRO A 141 8.18 -3.12 1.96
CA PRO A 141 8.38 -1.82 2.60
C PRO A 141 7.54 -0.71 1.97
N TYR A 142 7.36 -0.76 0.65
CA TYR A 142 6.60 0.21 -0.12
C TYR A 142 5.10 0.14 0.23
N THR A 143 4.48 -1.04 0.24
CA THR A 143 3.05 -1.19 0.58
C THR A 143 2.74 -0.80 2.02
N ARG A 144 3.66 -0.99 2.97
CA ARG A 144 3.44 -0.63 4.38
C ARG A 144 3.22 0.87 4.62
N THR A 145 3.66 1.76 3.74
CA THR A 145 3.46 3.19 3.91
C THR A 145 2.09 3.66 3.44
N LEU A 146 1.32 2.80 2.76
CA LEU A 146 0.01 3.11 2.23
C LEU A 146 -1.03 3.21 3.36
N PHE A 147 -1.52 4.41 3.64
CA PHE A 147 -2.74 4.56 4.44
C PHE A 147 -3.95 4.31 3.52
N SER A 148 -4.27 3.05 3.34
CA SER A 148 -5.36 2.55 2.49
C SER A 148 -6.26 1.59 3.24
N SER A 149 -7.42 1.28 2.67
CA SER A 149 -8.37 0.29 3.20
C SER A 149 -7.70 -1.04 3.50
N GLU A 150 -6.87 -1.51 2.56
CA GLU A 150 -6.16 -2.77 2.62
C GLU A 150 -5.18 -2.82 3.78
N MET A 151 -4.33 -1.78 3.88
CA MET A 151 -3.27 -1.78 4.88
C MET A 151 -3.77 -1.43 6.28
N LEU A 152 -4.82 -0.60 6.39
CA LEU A 152 -5.48 -0.38 7.67
C LEU A 152 -6.16 -1.66 8.18
N SER A 153 -6.86 -2.39 7.29
CA SER A 153 -7.47 -3.67 7.67
C SER A 153 -6.41 -4.69 8.11
N SER A 154 -5.26 -4.70 7.43
CA SER A 154 -4.12 -5.54 7.78
C SER A 154 -3.57 -5.23 9.18
N LEU A 155 -3.35 -3.94 9.50
CA LEU A 155 -2.87 -3.50 10.81
C LEU A 155 -3.83 -3.93 11.93
N LEU A 156 -5.12 -3.73 11.73
CA LEU A 156 -6.16 -4.04 12.73
C LEU A 156 -6.33 -5.55 12.92
N PHE A 157 -6.44 -6.31 11.82
CA PHE A 157 -6.61 -7.75 11.88
C PHE A 157 -5.40 -8.45 12.49
N PHE A 158 -4.21 -8.24 11.93
CA PHE A 158 -3.00 -8.89 12.43
C PHE A 158 -2.57 -8.33 13.79
N GLY A 159 -2.87 -7.07 14.10
CA GLY A 159 -2.73 -6.53 15.45
C GLY A 159 -3.58 -7.30 16.46
N GLY A 160 -4.85 -7.56 16.14
CA GLY A 160 -5.74 -8.40 16.94
C GLY A 160 -5.22 -9.84 17.08
N VAL A 161 -4.80 -10.47 15.98
CA VAL A 161 -4.20 -11.81 16.02
C VAL A 161 -2.95 -11.82 16.92
N PHE A 162 -2.06 -10.82 16.79
CA PHE A 162 -0.85 -10.73 17.60
C PHE A 162 -1.16 -10.58 19.09
N ILE A 163 -2.13 -9.77 19.46
CA ILE A 163 -2.58 -9.65 20.86
C ILE A 163 -3.10 -10.98 21.36
N TYR A 164 -3.94 -11.67 20.59
CA TYR A 164 -4.51 -12.94 20.99
C TYR A 164 -3.46 -14.02 21.23
N ILE A 165 -2.51 -14.22 20.30
CA ILE A 165 -1.48 -15.27 20.41
C ILE A 165 -0.45 -14.98 21.50
N THR A 166 -0.15 -13.70 21.79
CA THR A 166 0.88 -13.32 22.74
C THR A 166 0.37 -13.17 24.16
N ARG A 167 -0.90 -12.84 24.34
CA ARG A 167 -1.50 -12.58 25.67
C ARG A 167 -2.42 -13.70 26.14
N ARG A 168 -3.01 -14.47 25.26
CA ARG A 168 -3.88 -15.66 25.47
C ARG A 168 -4.88 -15.62 26.62
N THR A 169 -5.24 -14.43 27.15
CA THR A 169 -5.91 -14.40 28.43
C THR A 169 -6.94 -13.29 28.57
N GLY A 170 -8.04 -13.67 29.20
CA GLY A 170 -9.03 -12.77 29.75
C GLY A 170 -10.06 -12.26 28.73
N TRP A 171 -11.28 -12.15 29.21
CA TRP A 171 -12.44 -11.72 28.45
C TRP A 171 -12.21 -10.33 27.81
N LEU A 172 -11.64 -9.38 28.57
CA LEU A 172 -11.40 -8.02 28.08
C LEU A 172 -10.49 -7.98 26.83
N LEU A 173 -9.39 -8.71 26.85
CA LEU A 173 -8.47 -8.73 25.69
C LEU A 173 -9.08 -9.45 24.48
N THR A 174 -9.87 -10.52 24.71
CA THR A 174 -10.56 -11.20 23.61
C THR A 174 -11.68 -10.32 23.04
N THR A 175 -12.38 -9.55 23.89
CA THR A 175 -13.34 -8.54 23.43
C THR A 175 -12.65 -7.46 22.60
N LEU A 176 -11.49 -6.97 23.02
CA LEU A 176 -10.68 -6.04 22.23
C LEU A 176 -10.28 -6.63 20.86
N VAL A 177 -9.89 -7.90 20.82
CA VAL A 177 -9.55 -8.58 19.55
C VAL A 177 -10.77 -8.64 18.63
N GLY A 178 -11.95 -9.00 19.14
CA GLY A 178 -13.18 -8.98 18.38
C GLY A 178 -13.53 -7.58 17.85
N PHE A 179 -13.35 -6.56 18.68
CA PHE A 179 -13.52 -5.16 18.29
C PHE A 179 -12.57 -4.75 17.16
N LEU A 180 -11.26 -5.09 17.26
CA LEU A 180 -10.29 -4.83 16.19
C LEU A 180 -10.63 -5.58 14.89
N PHE A 181 -11.20 -6.79 14.99
CA PHE A 181 -11.66 -7.53 13.80
C PHE A 181 -12.84 -6.83 13.12
N ALA A 182 -13.79 -6.28 13.88
CA ALA A 182 -14.87 -5.49 13.31
C ALA A 182 -14.35 -4.22 12.63
N LEU A 183 -13.43 -3.50 13.27
CA LEU A 183 -12.78 -2.34 12.64
C LEU A 183 -12.01 -2.74 11.37
N SER A 184 -11.33 -3.89 11.37
CA SER A 184 -10.66 -4.41 10.18
C SER A 184 -11.65 -4.73 9.05
N PHE A 185 -12.81 -5.31 9.38
CA PHE A 185 -13.89 -5.58 8.44
C PHE A 185 -14.44 -4.28 7.83
N TYR A 186 -14.69 -3.25 8.65
CA TYR A 186 -15.14 -1.95 8.13
C TYR A 186 -14.04 -1.16 7.42
N ALA A 187 -12.77 -1.38 7.72
CA ALA A 187 -11.71 -0.86 6.88
C ALA A 187 -11.73 -1.51 5.47
N ARG A 188 -11.97 -2.83 5.41
CA ARG A 188 -12.07 -3.60 4.16
C ARG A 188 -12.96 -4.82 4.33
N PHE A 189 -14.13 -4.84 3.70
CA PHE A 189 -15.12 -5.92 3.89
C PHE A 189 -14.60 -7.32 3.56
N GLN A 190 -13.70 -7.44 2.59
CA GLN A 190 -13.10 -8.72 2.22
C GLN A 190 -12.23 -9.33 3.33
N THR A 191 -11.85 -8.58 4.37
CA THR A 191 -11.18 -9.14 5.56
C THR A 191 -12.08 -10.14 6.30
N ALA A 192 -13.39 -10.15 6.02
CA ALA A 192 -14.31 -11.19 6.50
C ALA A 192 -13.78 -12.60 6.26
N PHE A 193 -13.14 -12.87 5.12
CA PHE A 193 -12.56 -14.19 4.84
C PHE A 193 -11.47 -14.57 5.87
N ALA A 194 -10.61 -13.63 6.24
CA ALA A 194 -9.59 -13.87 7.26
C ALA A 194 -10.20 -14.02 8.66
N ILE A 195 -11.23 -13.22 8.99
CA ILE A 195 -11.95 -13.29 10.27
C ILE A 195 -12.66 -14.65 10.41
N VAL A 196 -13.34 -15.11 9.36
CA VAL A 196 -13.92 -16.46 9.31
C VAL A 196 -12.85 -17.53 9.50
N GLY A 197 -11.70 -17.37 8.84
CA GLY A 197 -10.55 -18.26 9.01
C GLY A 197 -10.05 -18.33 10.44
N PHE A 198 -9.99 -17.19 11.15
CA PHE A 198 -9.63 -17.14 12.56
C PHE A 198 -10.70 -17.79 13.45
N GLY A 199 -11.98 -17.56 13.16
CA GLY A 199 -13.10 -18.22 13.85
C GLY A 199 -13.05 -19.73 13.68
N CYS A 200 -12.83 -20.22 12.46
CA CYS A 200 -12.62 -21.65 12.18
C CYS A 200 -11.43 -22.21 12.97
N TRP A 201 -10.31 -21.49 12.99
CA TRP A 201 -9.15 -21.91 13.81
C TRP A 201 -9.51 -22.01 15.29
N MET A 202 -10.23 -21.04 15.86
CA MET A 202 -10.66 -21.09 17.25
C MET A 202 -11.56 -22.29 17.56
N ILE A 203 -12.46 -22.62 16.64
CA ILE A 203 -13.41 -23.74 16.81
C ILE A 203 -12.71 -25.09 16.69
N PHE A 204 -11.93 -25.30 15.63
CA PHE A 204 -11.41 -26.62 15.28
C PHE A 204 -10.07 -26.97 15.96
N PHE A 205 -9.23 -25.95 16.22
CA PHE A 205 -7.87 -26.16 16.72
C PHE A 205 -7.64 -25.62 18.12
N GLU A 206 -7.99 -24.38 18.44
CA GLU A 206 -7.80 -23.80 19.78
C GLU A 206 -8.78 -24.41 20.78
N ARG A 207 -10.01 -24.70 20.35
CA ARG A 207 -11.10 -25.34 21.13
C ARG A 207 -11.46 -24.61 22.42
N ARG A 208 -11.17 -23.31 22.51
CA ARG A 208 -11.56 -22.43 23.63
C ARG A 208 -12.90 -21.78 23.35
N TYR A 209 -13.96 -22.56 23.28
CA TYR A 209 -15.31 -22.11 22.88
C TYR A 209 -15.82 -20.92 23.73
N MET A 210 -15.47 -20.86 25.02
CA MET A 210 -15.82 -19.76 25.90
C MET A 210 -15.23 -18.41 25.48
N GLN A 211 -14.18 -18.40 24.68
CA GLN A 211 -13.57 -17.19 24.15
C GLN A 211 -14.30 -16.67 22.89
N LEU A 212 -15.16 -17.48 22.28
CA LEU A 212 -15.98 -17.03 21.16
C LEU A 212 -17.01 -15.96 21.60
N LEU A 213 -17.52 -16.06 22.83
CA LEU A 213 -18.49 -15.09 23.34
C LEU A 213 -17.89 -13.68 23.48
N PRO A 214 -16.78 -13.46 24.22
CA PRO A 214 -16.16 -12.12 24.27
C PRO A 214 -15.68 -11.64 22.92
N LEU A 215 -15.19 -12.53 22.03
CA LEU A 215 -14.83 -12.17 20.64
C LEU A 215 -16.06 -11.63 19.88
N ALA A 216 -17.20 -12.33 19.97
CA ALA A 216 -18.45 -11.91 19.34
C ALA A 216 -18.98 -10.59 19.91
N ILE A 217 -18.92 -10.41 21.24
CA ILE A 217 -19.31 -9.16 21.90
C ILE A 217 -18.47 -7.99 21.35
N GLY A 218 -17.14 -8.14 21.32
CA GLY A 218 -16.24 -7.12 20.77
C GLY A 218 -16.55 -6.81 19.31
N TYR A 219 -16.77 -7.86 18.52
CA TYR A 219 -17.12 -7.70 17.11
C TYR A 219 -18.43 -6.93 16.92
N MET A 220 -19.47 -7.26 17.67
CA MET A 220 -20.76 -6.54 17.63
C MET A 220 -20.64 -5.09 18.07
N LEU A 221 -19.84 -4.80 19.11
CA LEU A 221 -19.55 -3.42 19.54
C LEU A 221 -18.87 -2.62 18.41
N GLY A 222 -17.92 -3.23 17.70
CA GLY A 222 -17.27 -2.59 16.56
C GLY A 222 -18.22 -2.39 15.38
N ILE A 223 -19.11 -3.33 15.08
CA ILE A 223 -20.20 -3.17 14.10
C ILE A 223 -21.10 -1.99 14.48
N ALA A 224 -21.57 -1.95 15.71
CA ALA A 224 -22.46 -0.87 16.18
C ALA A 224 -21.80 0.51 16.06
N LEU A 225 -20.52 0.62 16.48
CA LEU A 225 -19.76 1.87 16.34
C LEU A 225 -19.65 2.30 14.87
N ASN A 226 -19.27 1.40 13.98
CA ASN A 226 -19.08 1.76 12.57
C ASN A 226 -20.41 2.10 11.89
N THR A 227 -21.51 1.38 12.18
CA THR A 227 -22.84 1.72 11.66
C THR A 227 -23.30 3.09 12.15
N TRP A 228 -22.99 3.44 13.41
CA TRP A 228 -23.25 4.78 13.93
C TRP A 228 -22.39 5.85 13.21
N MET A 229 -21.11 5.59 13.00
CA MET A 229 -20.23 6.51 12.23
C MET A 229 -20.73 6.71 10.79
N ASP A 230 -21.18 5.64 10.13
CA ASP A 230 -21.76 5.71 8.79
C ASP A 230 -23.07 6.56 8.80
N HIS A 231 -23.93 6.39 9.83
CA HIS A 231 -25.12 7.22 10.00
C HIS A 231 -24.79 8.71 10.14
N GLU A 232 -23.84 9.06 11.01
CA GLU A 232 -23.41 10.46 11.20
C GLU A 232 -22.84 11.08 9.93
N PHE A 233 -22.11 10.30 9.13
CA PHE A 233 -21.49 10.79 7.89
C PHE A 233 -22.50 10.96 6.76
N TYR A 234 -23.40 9.97 6.55
CA TYR A 234 -24.36 9.97 5.44
C TYR A 234 -25.71 10.61 5.82
N HIS A 235 -25.89 11.03 7.09
CA HIS A 235 -27.13 11.57 7.63
C HIS A 235 -28.36 10.67 7.45
N GLN A 236 -28.13 9.34 7.35
CA GLN A 236 -29.16 8.32 7.24
C GLN A 236 -28.61 6.97 7.70
N TRP A 237 -29.52 6.09 8.17
CA TRP A 237 -29.13 4.73 8.55
C TRP A 237 -28.77 3.91 7.33
N VAL A 238 -27.50 3.56 7.21
CA VAL A 238 -26.95 2.73 6.12
C VAL A 238 -26.21 1.57 6.72
N ILE A 239 -26.46 0.38 6.18
CA ILE A 239 -25.63 -0.81 6.46
C ILE A 239 -24.64 -0.96 5.28
N THR A 240 -23.55 -0.21 5.35
CA THR A 240 -22.57 -0.09 4.24
C THR A 240 -22.03 -1.45 3.76
N PRO A 241 -21.80 -2.50 4.60
CA PRO A 241 -21.45 -3.83 4.10
C PRO A 241 -22.51 -4.44 3.18
N TYR A 242 -23.80 -4.27 3.51
CA TYR A 242 -24.90 -4.76 2.67
C TYR A 242 -25.02 -3.96 1.38
N THR A 243 -24.97 -2.63 1.46
CA THR A 243 -25.04 -1.76 0.28
C THR A 243 -23.87 -2.03 -0.67
N TYR A 244 -22.66 -2.20 -0.13
CA TYR A 244 -21.47 -2.59 -0.90
C TYR A 244 -21.67 -3.92 -1.62
N TYR A 245 -22.16 -4.95 -0.91
CA TYR A 245 -22.42 -6.27 -1.47
C TYR A 245 -23.49 -6.21 -2.57
N LYS A 246 -24.60 -5.50 -2.31
CA LYS A 246 -25.68 -5.32 -3.28
C LYS A 246 -25.17 -4.69 -4.58
N VAL A 247 -24.51 -3.55 -4.51
CA VAL A 247 -24.05 -2.79 -5.69
C VAL A 247 -22.93 -3.54 -6.44
N ASN A 248 -21.93 -4.05 -5.74
CA ASN A 248 -20.76 -4.63 -6.40
C ASN A 248 -20.94 -6.07 -6.85
N ILE A 249 -21.71 -6.88 -6.11
CA ILE A 249 -21.88 -8.31 -6.38
C ILE A 249 -23.23 -8.61 -7.03
N ILE A 250 -24.36 -8.19 -6.42
CA ILE A 250 -25.69 -8.51 -6.96
C ILE A 250 -25.95 -7.72 -8.23
N GLU A 251 -25.70 -6.42 -8.25
CA GLU A 251 -25.88 -5.55 -9.42
C GLU A 251 -24.71 -5.63 -10.41
N GLY A 252 -23.62 -6.33 -10.05
CA GLY A 252 -22.49 -6.61 -10.92
C GLY A 252 -21.57 -5.42 -11.23
N LYS A 253 -21.68 -4.30 -10.50
CA LYS A 253 -20.90 -3.08 -10.76
C LYS A 253 -19.39 -3.35 -10.79
N ALA A 254 -18.88 -4.22 -9.89
CA ALA A 254 -17.46 -4.56 -9.84
C ALA A 254 -16.96 -5.23 -11.13
N ALA A 255 -17.80 -6.02 -11.82
CA ALA A 255 -17.42 -6.70 -13.06
C ALA A 255 -17.18 -5.73 -14.23
N HIS A 256 -17.77 -4.53 -14.20
CA HIS A 256 -17.53 -3.49 -15.22
C HIS A 256 -16.09 -2.95 -15.22
N PHE A 257 -15.37 -3.10 -14.10
CA PHE A 257 -13.95 -2.73 -13.99
C PHE A 257 -12.99 -3.82 -14.47
N GLY A 258 -13.53 -4.90 -15.07
CA GLY A 258 -12.76 -6.02 -15.59
C GLY A 258 -12.84 -7.26 -14.71
N THR A 259 -12.59 -8.42 -15.32
CA THR A 259 -12.57 -9.71 -14.64
C THR A 259 -11.26 -10.44 -14.93
N SER A 260 -10.80 -11.23 -13.97
CA SER A 260 -9.56 -11.99 -14.08
C SER A 260 -9.74 -13.44 -13.64
N PRO A 261 -8.96 -14.40 -14.20
CA PRO A 261 -9.03 -15.80 -13.82
C PRO A 261 -8.75 -16.06 -12.34
N PHE A 262 -9.27 -17.16 -11.81
CA PHE A 262 -9.08 -17.61 -10.43
C PHE A 262 -7.60 -17.64 -10.00
N ILE A 263 -6.69 -18.03 -10.90
CA ILE A 263 -5.26 -18.26 -10.61
C ILE A 263 -4.44 -16.97 -10.49
N VAL A 264 -4.95 -15.80 -10.89
CA VAL A 264 -4.19 -14.56 -11.02
C VAL A 264 -3.44 -14.20 -9.75
N TYR A 265 -4.07 -14.29 -8.58
CA TYR A 265 -3.38 -13.95 -7.34
C TYR A 265 -2.18 -14.86 -7.03
N PHE A 266 -2.21 -16.13 -7.42
CA PHE A 266 -1.05 -17.00 -7.24
C PHE A 266 0.11 -16.58 -8.15
N THR A 267 -0.19 -16.19 -9.39
CA THR A 267 0.84 -15.72 -10.33
C THR A 267 1.38 -14.34 -9.94
N GLU A 268 0.54 -13.43 -9.51
CA GLU A 268 0.93 -12.11 -9.00
C GLU A 268 1.73 -12.21 -7.70
N MET A 269 1.26 -12.99 -6.72
CA MET A 269 2.00 -13.25 -5.48
C MET A 269 3.39 -13.82 -5.75
N MET A 270 3.55 -14.68 -6.76
CA MET A 270 4.85 -15.22 -7.15
C MET A 270 5.83 -14.13 -7.60
N GLY A 271 5.33 -13.06 -8.23
CA GLY A 271 6.14 -11.90 -8.62
C GLY A 271 6.37 -10.89 -7.48
N ILE A 272 5.42 -10.78 -6.56
CA ILE A 272 5.38 -9.73 -5.53
C ILE A 272 6.23 -10.08 -4.30
N VAL A 273 6.22 -11.31 -3.81
CA VAL A 273 6.94 -11.70 -2.58
C VAL A 273 8.45 -11.63 -2.77
N PHE A 274 8.91 -12.06 -3.93
CA PHE A 274 10.30 -11.92 -4.39
C PHE A 274 10.32 -11.65 -5.89
N ALA A 275 11.44 -11.24 -6.43
CA ALA A 275 11.64 -11.23 -7.86
C ALA A 275 11.43 -12.64 -8.45
N PRO A 276 10.91 -12.74 -9.69
CA PRO A 276 10.40 -13.99 -10.28
C PRO A 276 11.40 -15.15 -10.19
N LEU A 277 10.89 -16.37 -10.29
CA LEU A 277 11.56 -17.66 -10.29
C LEU A 277 11.75 -18.27 -8.88
N ILE A 278 12.56 -17.68 -7.98
CA ILE A 278 12.76 -18.28 -6.64
C ILE A 278 11.51 -18.17 -5.75
N SER A 279 10.66 -17.18 -6.01
CA SER A 279 9.37 -17.00 -5.30
C SER A 279 8.46 -18.21 -5.44
N ILE A 280 8.45 -18.88 -6.59
CA ILE A 280 7.66 -20.09 -6.83
C ILE A 280 8.04 -21.19 -5.80
N LEU A 281 9.34 -21.43 -5.64
CA LEU A 281 9.83 -22.43 -4.67
C LEU A 281 9.54 -22.01 -3.23
N LEU A 282 9.76 -20.74 -2.89
CA LEU A 282 9.48 -20.21 -1.56
C LEU A 282 8.01 -20.37 -1.19
N LEU A 283 7.09 -19.97 -2.08
CA LEU A 283 5.65 -20.07 -1.86
C LEU A 283 5.17 -21.52 -1.80
N TRP A 284 5.68 -22.39 -2.69
CA TRP A 284 5.36 -23.81 -2.65
C TRP A 284 5.67 -24.42 -1.28
N PHE A 285 6.90 -24.22 -0.78
CA PHE A 285 7.29 -24.76 0.53
C PHE A 285 6.60 -24.07 1.69
N ALA A 286 6.27 -22.76 1.57
CA ALA A 286 5.51 -22.03 2.56
C ALA A 286 4.08 -22.58 2.72
N PHE A 287 3.33 -22.73 1.62
CA PHE A 287 1.98 -23.28 1.65
C PHE A 287 1.96 -24.75 2.05
N ARG A 288 2.91 -25.55 1.54
CA ARG A 288 3.07 -26.93 1.99
C ARG A 288 3.29 -27.02 3.50
N ALA A 289 4.19 -26.20 4.05
CA ALA A 289 4.45 -26.18 5.49
C ALA A 289 3.23 -25.70 6.29
N ALA A 290 2.53 -24.66 5.81
CA ALA A 290 1.31 -24.15 6.41
C ALA A 290 0.23 -25.25 6.49
N ILE A 291 -0.04 -25.93 5.39
CA ILE A 291 -1.11 -26.95 5.30
C ILE A 291 -0.73 -28.23 6.06
N VAL A 292 0.49 -28.75 5.87
CA VAL A 292 0.86 -30.07 6.39
C VAL A 292 1.29 -30.02 7.85
N ARG A 293 1.93 -28.95 8.32
CA ARG A 293 2.55 -28.89 9.65
C ARG A 293 2.03 -27.77 10.55
N LYS A 294 1.44 -26.73 9.95
CA LYS A 294 1.02 -25.52 10.65
C LYS A 294 -0.46 -25.21 10.46
N LEU A 295 -1.28 -26.21 10.10
CA LEU A 295 -2.72 -26.03 9.93
C LEU A 295 -3.40 -25.55 11.22
N SER A 296 -2.89 -25.98 12.37
CA SER A 296 -3.33 -25.56 13.70
C SER A 296 -2.75 -24.21 14.16
N ASP A 297 -1.95 -23.53 13.34
CA ASP A 297 -1.44 -22.21 13.67
C ASP A 297 -2.50 -21.13 13.35
N PRO A 298 -2.68 -20.11 14.22
CA PRO A 298 -3.70 -19.07 14.04
C PRO A 298 -3.55 -18.23 12.78
N LEU A 299 -2.42 -18.26 12.10
CA LEU A 299 -2.21 -17.53 10.83
C LEU A 299 -2.65 -18.35 9.61
N THR A 300 -2.66 -19.67 9.68
CA THR A 300 -2.81 -20.52 8.49
C THR A 300 -4.20 -20.39 7.86
N LEU A 301 -5.26 -20.67 8.63
CA LEU A 301 -6.62 -20.59 8.07
C LEU A 301 -7.02 -19.17 7.66
N PRO A 302 -6.72 -18.10 8.43
CA PRO A 302 -6.97 -16.74 7.98
C PRO A 302 -6.34 -16.41 6.63
N VAL A 303 -5.06 -16.74 6.44
CA VAL A 303 -4.34 -16.45 5.19
C VAL A 303 -4.90 -17.28 4.02
N LEU A 304 -5.13 -18.58 4.23
CA LEU A 304 -5.67 -19.45 3.19
C LEU A 304 -7.07 -19.05 2.76
N LEU A 305 -7.99 -18.77 3.70
CA LEU A 305 -9.36 -18.35 3.36
C LEU A 305 -9.40 -16.96 2.77
N PHE A 306 -8.50 -16.05 3.19
CA PHE A 306 -8.37 -14.73 2.57
C PHE A 306 -7.99 -14.84 1.09
N ILE A 307 -6.96 -15.62 0.77
CA ILE A 307 -6.54 -15.85 -0.63
C ILE A 307 -7.67 -16.51 -1.42
N LEU A 308 -8.24 -17.59 -0.90
CA LEU A 308 -9.30 -18.33 -1.56
C LEU A 308 -10.51 -17.44 -1.86
N GLY A 309 -10.96 -16.66 -0.88
CA GLY A 309 -12.07 -15.72 -1.03
C GLY A 309 -11.81 -14.70 -2.15
N HIS A 310 -10.60 -14.14 -2.22
CA HIS A 310 -10.23 -13.21 -3.29
C HIS A 310 -10.12 -13.90 -4.66
N CYS A 311 -9.71 -15.17 -4.72
CA CYS A 311 -9.69 -15.93 -5.96
C CYS A 311 -11.09 -16.16 -6.54
N ILE A 312 -12.12 -16.29 -5.68
CA ILE A 312 -13.51 -16.51 -6.11
C ILE A 312 -14.12 -15.23 -6.70
N VAL A 313 -13.76 -14.04 -6.18
CA VAL A 313 -14.29 -12.77 -6.68
C VAL A 313 -13.75 -12.51 -8.10
N ALA A 314 -14.64 -12.17 -9.04
CA ALA A 314 -14.29 -12.03 -10.46
C ALA A 314 -13.35 -10.84 -10.73
N HIS A 315 -13.64 -9.67 -10.16
CA HIS A 315 -12.78 -8.48 -10.27
C HIS A 315 -11.57 -8.61 -9.36
N LYS A 316 -10.37 -8.42 -9.88
CA LYS A 316 -9.11 -8.58 -9.17
C LYS A 316 -8.17 -7.42 -9.42
N GLU A 317 -7.56 -6.95 -8.36
CA GLU A 317 -6.48 -5.97 -8.37
C GLU A 317 -5.35 -6.44 -7.45
N ASP A 318 -4.12 -6.06 -7.74
CA ASP A 318 -2.94 -6.44 -6.96
C ASP A 318 -3.03 -5.97 -5.49
N ARG A 319 -3.57 -4.77 -5.26
CA ARG A 319 -3.74 -4.21 -3.91
C ARG A 319 -4.67 -5.04 -3.01
N PHE A 320 -5.59 -5.82 -3.56
CA PHE A 320 -6.53 -6.60 -2.75
C PHE A 320 -5.85 -7.65 -1.88
N ILE A 321 -4.65 -8.12 -2.27
CA ILE A 321 -3.85 -9.06 -1.49
C ILE A 321 -2.82 -8.39 -0.57
N PHE A 322 -2.68 -7.05 -0.60
CA PHE A 322 -1.75 -6.32 0.28
C PHE A 322 -1.90 -6.66 1.77
N PRO A 323 -3.13 -6.87 2.32
CA PRO A 323 -3.28 -7.21 3.73
C PRO A 323 -2.43 -8.39 4.19
N ILE A 324 -2.21 -9.38 3.33
CA ILE A 324 -1.45 -10.60 3.70
C ILE A 324 0.02 -10.57 3.27
N LEU A 325 0.44 -9.62 2.42
CA LEU A 325 1.81 -9.62 1.89
C LEU A 325 2.88 -9.58 3.01
N SER A 326 2.67 -8.76 4.01
CA SER A 326 3.64 -8.61 5.09
C SER A 326 3.67 -9.81 6.06
N ILE A 327 2.66 -10.70 6.05
CA ILE A 327 2.67 -11.93 6.85
C ILE A 327 3.24 -13.13 6.08
N MET A 328 3.26 -13.09 4.74
CA MET A 328 3.79 -14.18 3.91
C MET A 328 5.23 -14.60 4.25
N PRO A 329 6.17 -13.70 4.61
CA PRO A 329 7.51 -14.09 5.05
C PRO A 329 7.54 -15.03 6.27
N ILE A 330 6.52 -14.98 7.13
CA ILE A 330 6.39 -15.92 8.25
C ILE A 330 6.11 -17.34 7.73
N LEU A 331 5.19 -17.46 6.77
CA LEU A 331 4.89 -18.75 6.12
C LEU A 331 6.12 -19.27 5.37
N VAL A 332 6.86 -18.40 4.70
CA VAL A 332 8.15 -18.75 4.06
C VAL A 332 9.14 -19.28 5.09
N GLY A 333 9.23 -18.65 6.26
CA GLY A 333 10.07 -19.11 7.38
C GLY A 333 9.72 -20.53 7.84
N TRP A 334 8.43 -20.89 7.85
CA TRP A 334 8.01 -22.28 8.16
C TRP A 334 8.42 -23.28 7.08
N GLY A 335 8.40 -22.86 5.81
CA GLY A 335 8.80 -23.71 4.67
C GLY A 335 10.30 -23.81 4.45
N LEU A 336 11.09 -22.84 4.95
CA LEU A 336 12.52 -22.74 4.67
C LEU A 336 13.34 -24.00 5.07
N PRO A 337 13.11 -24.66 6.23
CA PRO A 337 13.82 -25.91 6.57
C PRO A 337 13.54 -27.04 5.57
N ASP A 338 12.31 -27.13 5.03
CA ASP A 338 11.96 -28.15 4.04
C ASP A 338 12.60 -27.84 2.68
N LEU A 339 12.60 -26.58 2.28
CA LEU A 339 13.29 -26.12 1.08
C LEU A 339 14.77 -26.43 1.12
N LEU A 340 15.44 -26.15 2.28
CA LEU A 340 16.86 -26.41 2.42
C LEU A 340 17.18 -27.92 2.38
N ARG A 341 16.39 -28.73 3.08
CA ARG A 341 16.53 -30.22 3.02
C ARG A 341 16.31 -30.72 1.60
N TRP A 342 15.26 -30.27 0.92
CA TRP A 342 14.98 -30.62 -0.46
C TRP A 342 16.15 -30.22 -1.38
N TYR A 343 16.72 -29.02 -1.22
CA TYR A 343 17.88 -28.56 -1.97
C TYR A 343 19.11 -29.45 -1.75
N GLU A 344 19.41 -29.82 -0.51
CA GLU A 344 20.55 -30.66 -0.14
C GLU A 344 20.49 -32.06 -0.75
N THR A 345 19.29 -32.62 -0.93
CA THR A 345 19.09 -33.95 -1.55
C THR A 345 19.28 -33.96 -3.08
N ARG A 346 19.45 -32.82 -3.73
CA ARG A 346 19.58 -32.72 -5.18
C ARG A 346 20.99 -32.95 -5.66
N ARG A 347 21.11 -33.44 -6.91
CA ARG A 347 22.43 -33.62 -7.57
C ARG A 347 23.18 -32.29 -7.65
N SER A 348 24.52 -32.33 -7.57
CA SER A 348 25.40 -31.15 -7.54
C SER A 348 25.13 -30.16 -8.67
N ARG A 349 24.92 -30.63 -9.92
CA ARG A 349 24.60 -29.79 -11.07
C ARG A 349 23.31 -29.00 -10.90
N PHE A 350 22.26 -29.67 -10.38
CA PHE A 350 20.96 -29.06 -10.14
C PHE A 350 21.01 -28.03 -8.99
N ARG A 351 21.79 -28.33 -7.93
CA ARG A 351 22.04 -27.35 -6.85
C ARG A 351 22.71 -26.08 -7.34
N LYS A 352 23.67 -26.20 -8.29
CA LYS A 352 24.30 -25.02 -8.89
C LYS A 352 23.29 -24.16 -9.65
N TRP A 353 22.38 -24.78 -10.41
CA TRP A 353 21.30 -24.07 -11.10
C TRP A 353 20.35 -23.34 -10.15
N ILE A 354 19.84 -24.02 -9.11
CA ILE A 354 18.98 -23.38 -8.09
C ILE A 354 19.71 -22.22 -7.41
N LYS A 355 20.98 -22.40 -7.06
CA LYS A 355 21.80 -21.33 -6.47
C LYS A 355 21.94 -20.15 -7.43
N GLY A 356 22.18 -20.40 -8.72
CA GLY A 356 22.23 -19.35 -9.74
C GLY A 356 20.94 -18.56 -9.85
N ILE A 357 19.80 -19.26 -9.92
CA ILE A 357 18.47 -18.66 -9.92
C ILE A 357 18.22 -17.84 -8.64
N ALA A 358 18.59 -18.36 -7.48
CA ALA A 358 18.40 -17.66 -6.21
C ALA A 358 19.24 -16.38 -6.14
N VAL A 359 20.50 -16.43 -6.57
CA VAL A 359 21.38 -15.27 -6.61
C VAL A 359 20.84 -14.23 -7.61
N PHE A 360 20.44 -14.65 -8.80
CA PHE A 360 19.86 -13.77 -9.82
C PHE A 360 18.58 -13.08 -9.29
N SER A 361 17.63 -13.87 -8.73
CA SER A 361 16.37 -13.35 -8.19
C SER A 361 16.62 -12.37 -7.04
N LEU A 362 17.57 -12.67 -6.15
CA LEU A 362 17.94 -11.80 -5.05
C LEU A 362 18.58 -10.50 -5.53
N SER A 363 19.49 -10.57 -6.49
CA SER A 363 20.13 -9.40 -7.09
C SER A 363 19.10 -8.52 -7.78
N LEU A 364 18.19 -9.10 -8.57
CA LEU A 364 17.11 -8.38 -9.22
C LEU A 364 16.17 -7.74 -8.20
N ASN A 365 15.79 -8.46 -7.14
CA ASN A 365 14.99 -7.90 -6.05
C ASN A 365 15.65 -6.67 -5.41
N LEU A 366 16.97 -6.74 -5.15
CA LEU A 366 17.68 -5.60 -4.53
C LEU A 366 17.76 -4.41 -5.48
N VAL A 367 18.00 -4.64 -6.78
CA VAL A 367 17.99 -3.57 -7.79
C VAL A 367 16.61 -2.89 -7.84
N VAL A 368 15.53 -3.69 -7.91
CA VAL A 368 14.17 -3.17 -7.94
C VAL A 368 13.82 -2.47 -6.63
N LEU A 369 14.24 -3.01 -5.48
CA LEU A 369 14.07 -2.33 -4.18
C LEU A 369 14.72 -0.95 -4.20
N VAL A 370 15.97 -0.82 -4.65
CA VAL A 370 16.67 0.48 -4.73
C VAL A 370 15.93 1.45 -5.63
N LEU A 371 15.39 1.01 -6.75
CA LEU A 371 14.56 1.84 -7.63
C LEU A 371 13.30 2.31 -6.91
N PHE A 372 12.59 1.41 -6.24
CA PHE A 372 11.37 1.73 -5.51
C PHE A 372 11.60 2.61 -4.28
N LEU A 373 12.78 2.54 -3.65
CA LEU A 373 13.13 3.44 -2.55
C LEU A 373 13.04 4.93 -2.92
N PHE A 374 13.19 5.25 -4.19
CA PHE A 374 13.20 6.64 -4.68
C PHE A 374 12.06 6.93 -5.68
N THR A 375 11.11 6.01 -5.80
CA THR A 375 9.96 6.16 -6.69
C THR A 375 8.74 6.65 -5.91
N PRO A 376 8.17 7.81 -6.25
CA PRO A 376 6.93 8.29 -5.63
C PRO A 376 5.74 7.42 -6.07
N TYR A 377 4.67 7.39 -5.27
CA TYR A 377 3.43 6.72 -5.63
C TYR A 377 2.76 7.35 -6.86
N CYS A 378 2.77 8.68 -6.91
CA CYS A 378 2.15 9.44 -7.99
C CYS A 378 3.13 10.49 -8.52
N GLN A 379 3.54 10.34 -9.77
CA GLN A 379 4.47 11.27 -10.42
C GLN A 379 3.89 12.68 -10.53
N ALA A 380 2.58 12.81 -10.78
CA ALA A 380 1.91 14.09 -10.89
C ALA A 380 1.93 14.87 -9.56
N LEU A 381 1.56 14.22 -8.45
CA LEU A 381 1.58 14.84 -7.12
C LEU A 381 3.01 15.12 -6.64
N HIS A 382 3.96 14.24 -6.93
CA HIS A 382 5.37 14.49 -6.65
C HIS A 382 5.89 15.72 -7.41
N PHE A 383 5.53 15.84 -8.68
CA PHE A 383 5.86 17.02 -9.48
C PHE A 383 5.24 18.30 -8.91
N ALA A 384 3.96 18.28 -8.54
CA ALA A 384 3.30 19.43 -7.89
C ALA A 384 4.02 19.85 -6.59
N TRP A 385 4.46 18.88 -5.79
CA TRP A 385 5.28 19.12 -4.62
C TRP A 385 6.64 19.75 -4.97
N GLN A 386 7.33 19.26 -6.00
CA GLN A 386 8.61 19.82 -6.47
C GLN A 386 8.43 21.26 -6.94
N VAL A 387 7.40 21.55 -7.73
CA VAL A 387 7.06 22.91 -8.18
C VAL A 387 6.82 23.82 -6.97
N LYS A 388 5.99 23.40 -6.03
CA LYS A 388 5.75 24.14 -4.79
C LYS A 388 7.04 24.48 -4.05
N LYS A 389 7.93 23.51 -3.91
CA LYS A 389 9.22 23.67 -3.24
C LYS A 389 10.14 24.65 -3.99
N ALA A 390 10.19 24.53 -5.33
CA ALA A 390 11.04 25.38 -6.18
C ALA A 390 10.64 26.86 -6.13
N PHE A 391 9.35 27.14 -6.11
CA PHE A 391 8.83 28.51 -6.05
C PHE A 391 8.61 29.02 -4.62
N LYS A 392 8.93 28.23 -3.59
CA LYS A 392 8.77 28.61 -2.16
C LYS A 392 7.37 29.14 -1.83
N GLY A 393 6.35 28.68 -2.53
CA GLY A 393 4.96 29.11 -2.36
C GLY A 393 4.63 30.49 -2.96
N ALA A 394 5.51 31.09 -3.74
CA ALA A 394 5.20 32.34 -4.46
C ALA A 394 4.07 32.13 -5.48
N PRO A 395 3.22 33.13 -5.73
CA PRO A 395 2.20 33.06 -6.76
C PRO A 395 2.81 32.86 -8.15
N VAL A 396 2.38 31.82 -8.85
CA VAL A 396 2.87 31.51 -10.21
C VAL A 396 1.71 31.02 -11.08
N SER A 397 1.65 31.54 -12.30
CA SER A 397 0.74 31.07 -13.34
C SER A 397 1.45 30.07 -14.25
N ILE A 398 0.91 28.87 -14.37
CA ILE A 398 1.47 27.76 -15.15
C ILE A 398 0.42 27.27 -16.13
N TYR A 399 0.78 27.20 -17.40
CA TYR A 399 -0.05 26.57 -18.44
C TYR A 399 0.17 25.06 -18.44
N THR A 400 -0.90 24.29 -18.48
CA THR A 400 -0.85 22.81 -18.36
C THR A 400 -1.40 22.13 -19.62
N VAL A 401 -0.74 21.07 -20.08
CA VAL A 401 -1.15 20.29 -21.24
C VAL A 401 -0.96 18.81 -20.95
N PRO A 402 -1.94 17.95 -21.17
CA PRO A 402 -3.37 18.25 -21.45
C PRO A 402 -4.14 18.51 -20.15
N ARG A 403 -3.59 18.15 -19.00
CA ARG A 403 -4.23 18.22 -17.66
C ARG A 403 -3.32 18.85 -16.61
N SER A 404 -3.91 19.21 -15.47
CA SER A 404 -3.16 19.63 -14.28
C SER A 404 -2.51 18.42 -13.58
N PRO A 405 -1.33 18.58 -12.97
CA PRO A 405 -0.75 17.56 -12.10
C PRO A 405 -1.57 17.31 -10.82
N LEU A 406 -2.54 18.17 -10.52
CA LEU A 406 -3.49 18.04 -9.41
C LEU A 406 -4.83 17.43 -9.85
N GLU A 407 -4.81 16.59 -10.89
CA GLU A 407 -5.96 15.84 -11.41
C GLU A 407 -5.55 14.43 -11.80
N THR A 408 -6.53 13.50 -11.73
CA THR A 408 -6.36 12.14 -12.28
C THR A 408 -6.39 12.16 -13.82
N ASP A 409 -6.09 11.02 -14.45
CA ASP A 409 -6.23 10.83 -15.90
C ASP A 409 -7.69 11.03 -16.37
N GLY A 410 -8.67 10.75 -15.51
CA GLY A 410 -10.10 11.02 -15.74
C GLY A 410 -10.55 12.44 -15.36
N HIS A 411 -9.64 13.39 -15.20
CA HIS A 411 -9.90 14.79 -14.84
C HIS A 411 -10.58 15.02 -13.48
N LEU A 412 -10.57 14.04 -12.57
CA LEU A 412 -11.03 14.22 -11.21
C LEU A 412 -9.99 15.01 -10.40
N PRO A 413 -10.36 16.13 -9.74
CA PRO A 413 -9.42 16.98 -9.05
C PRO A 413 -8.97 16.38 -7.71
N PHE A 414 -7.69 16.49 -7.37
CA PHE A 414 -7.14 16.22 -6.04
C PHE A 414 -7.32 17.46 -5.14
N VAL A 415 -8.56 17.73 -4.71
CA VAL A 415 -8.93 18.98 -4.02
C VAL A 415 -8.13 19.16 -2.72
N TYR A 416 -7.94 18.10 -1.95
CA TYR A 416 -7.11 18.13 -0.75
C TYR A 416 -5.69 18.66 -1.01
N TYR A 417 -5.05 18.22 -2.09
CA TYR A 417 -3.70 18.69 -2.44
C TYR A 417 -3.69 20.10 -3.04
N GLN A 418 -4.81 20.54 -3.64
CA GLN A 418 -4.97 21.93 -4.11
C GLN A 418 -4.92 22.93 -2.95
N GLU A 419 -5.36 22.55 -1.73
CA GLU A 419 -5.21 23.39 -0.55
C GLU A 419 -3.75 23.80 -0.31
N GLY A 420 -2.79 22.90 -0.58
CA GLY A 420 -1.36 23.18 -0.47
C GLY A 420 -0.73 23.93 -1.64
N ALA A 421 -1.47 24.10 -2.72
CA ALA A 421 -1.00 24.74 -3.96
C ALA A 421 -1.84 25.94 -4.36
N ARG A 422 -2.53 26.61 -3.40
CA ARG A 422 -3.47 27.72 -3.65
C ARG A 422 -2.85 28.92 -4.36
N ASN A 423 -1.54 29.10 -4.25
CA ASN A 423 -0.80 30.19 -4.90
C ASN A 423 -0.47 29.90 -6.38
N PHE A 424 -0.81 28.69 -6.87
CA PHE A 424 -0.53 28.32 -8.25
C PHE A 424 -1.83 28.37 -9.08
N THR A 425 -1.78 29.10 -10.18
CA THR A 425 -2.86 29.09 -11.17
C THR A 425 -2.48 28.11 -12.28
N TRP A 426 -3.28 27.04 -12.44
CA TRP A 426 -3.10 26.01 -13.46
C TRP A 426 -4.05 26.29 -14.63
N ASN A 427 -3.52 26.90 -15.71
CA ASN A 427 -4.30 27.24 -16.91
C ASN A 427 -4.28 26.07 -17.89
N LYS A 428 -5.42 25.40 -18.08
CA LYS A 428 -5.50 24.25 -18.97
C LYS A 428 -5.48 24.64 -20.44
N LEU A 429 -4.68 23.92 -21.21
CA LEU A 429 -4.65 23.96 -22.68
C LEU A 429 -5.03 22.56 -23.19
N GLY A 430 -5.88 22.50 -24.22
CA GLY A 430 -6.38 21.21 -24.73
C GLY A 430 -5.30 20.34 -25.36
N VAL A 431 -4.39 20.94 -26.14
CA VAL A 431 -3.31 20.23 -26.85
C VAL A 431 -2.01 21.03 -26.85
N VAL A 432 -0.88 20.34 -27.04
CA VAL A 432 0.47 20.97 -27.07
C VAL A 432 0.58 22.03 -28.16
N ASP A 433 -0.05 21.82 -29.31
CA ASP A 433 0.00 22.78 -30.42
C ASP A 433 -0.67 24.14 -30.09
N SER A 434 -1.60 24.18 -29.14
CA SER A 434 -2.19 25.40 -28.59
C SER A 434 -1.16 26.33 -27.93
N LEU A 435 0.01 25.83 -27.58
CA LEU A 435 1.11 26.61 -27.02
C LEU A 435 1.57 27.74 -27.97
N ARG A 436 1.43 27.57 -29.29
CA ARG A 436 1.78 28.58 -30.25
C ARG A 436 1.00 29.89 -30.05
N TYR A 437 -0.25 29.78 -29.60
CA TYR A 437 -1.14 30.93 -29.40
C TYR A 437 -0.94 31.59 -28.02
N VAL A 438 -0.50 30.85 -27.04
CA VAL A 438 -0.38 31.33 -25.63
C VAL A 438 1.05 31.71 -25.29
N SER A 439 2.03 31.22 -26.09
CA SER A 439 3.47 31.43 -25.87
C SER A 439 3.92 32.85 -25.58
N PRO A 440 3.33 33.91 -26.18
CA PRO A 440 3.79 35.28 -25.90
C PRO A 440 3.67 35.69 -24.43
N GLY A 441 2.64 35.18 -23.70
CA GLY A 441 2.37 35.51 -22.29
C GLY A 441 2.68 34.39 -21.29
N ALA A 442 3.02 33.18 -21.76
CA ALA A 442 3.23 32.03 -20.89
C ALA A 442 4.71 31.91 -20.47
N GLU A 443 5.03 32.30 -19.24
CA GLU A 443 6.39 32.10 -18.71
C GLU A 443 6.67 30.64 -18.37
N TYR A 444 5.68 29.91 -17.84
CA TYR A 444 5.80 28.50 -17.41
C TYR A 444 4.78 27.63 -18.08
N ILE A 445 5.23 26.47 -18.56
CA ILE A 445 4.41 25.44 -19.18
C ILE A 445 4.74 24.11 -18.53
N THR A 446 3.71 23.32 -18.18
CA THR A 446 3.89 21.95 -17.72
C THR A 446 3.16 20.96 -18.59
N THR A 447 3.76 19.79 -18.75
CA THR A 447 3.26 18.71 -19.59
C THR A 447 3.93 17.40 -19.21
N THR A 448 3.54 16.28 -19.84
CA THR A 448 4.16 14.98 -19.61
C THR A 448 5.17 14.63 -20.71
N TYR A 449 6.04 13.66 -20.41
CA TYR A 449 6.99 13.14 -21.40
C TYR A 449 6.27 12.63 -22.66
N ASN A 450 5.16 11.93 -22.49
CA ASN A 450 4.42 11.35 -23.60
C ASN A 450 3.81 12.40 -24.54
N ASP A 451 3.42 13.56 -24.01
CA ASP A 451 2.87 14.66 -24.81
C ASP A 451 3.92 15.45 -25.59
N VAL A 452 5.18 15.46 -25.12
CA VAL A 452 6.23 16.26 -25.73
C VAL A 452 7.33 15.46 -26.45
N LYS A 453 7.39 14.14 -26.28
CA LYS A 453 8.44 13.31 -26.88
C LYS A 453 8.63 13.54 -28.37
N ASP A 454 7.53 13.72 -29.11
CA ASP A 454 7.50 13.95 -30.56
C ASP A 454 7.41 15.43 -30.93
N ARG A 455 7.28 16.34 -29.95
CA ARG A 455 7.03 17.79 -30.12
C ARG A 455 8.12 18.66 -29.46
N LYS A 456 9.25 18.10 -29.12
CA LYS A 456 10.34 18.83 -28.47
C LYS A 456 10.81 20.02 -29.33
N HIS A 457 10.88 19.87 -30.66
CA HIS A 457 11.21 20.96 -31.57
C HIS A 457 10.29 22.17 -31.47
N LEU A 458 8.99 21.95 -31.18
CA LEU A 458 8.05 23.05 -30.97
C LEU A 458 8.41 23.86 -29.72
N LEU A 459 8.70 23.22 -28.59
CA LEU A 459 9.11 23.91 -27.37
C LEU A 459 10.43 24.64 -27.53
N ASP A 460 11.40 24.02 -28.19
CA ASP A 460 12.70 24.63 -28.50
C ASP A 460 12.52 25.85 -29.40
N SER A 461 11.68 25.80 -30.46
CA SER A 461 11.39 26.91 -31.36
C SER A 461 10.64 28.07 -30.68
N LEU A 462 9.84 27.79 -29.64
CA LEU A 462 9.14 28.78 -28.85
C LEU A 462 10.03 29.36 -27.70
N GLY A 463 11.27 28.90 -27.62
CA GLY A 463 12.26 29.39 -26.63
C GLY A 463 12.07 28.86 -25.22
N TYR A 464 11.50 27.66 -25.04
CA TYR A 464 11.35 27.05 -23.72
C TYR A 464 12.51 26.12 -23.39
N GLU A 465 12.91 26.14 -22.14
CA GLU A 465 13.89 25.19 -21.59
C GLU A 465 13.34 24.44 -20.38
N ARG A 466 13.81 23.20 -20.19
CA ARG A 466 13.37 22.35 -19.10
C ARG A 466 13.93 22.83 -17.75
N LYS A 467 13.06 23.12 -16.79
CA LYS A 467 13.41 23.62 -15.44
C LYS A 467 13.30 22.56 -14.36
N ILE A 468 12.18 21.83 -14.30
CA ILE A 468 11.89 20.80 -13.31
C ILE A 468 11.44 19.55 -14.04
N CYS A 469 11.84 18.38 -13.55
CA CYS A 469 11.41 17.08 -14.03
C CYS A 469 11.05 16.20 -12.83
N SER A 470 9.88 15.56 -12.82
CA SER A 470 9.42 14.74 -11.71
C SER A 470 10.37 13.58 -11.39
N SER A 471 11.03 13.01 -12.40
CA SER A 471 12.07 11.98 -12.25
C SER A 471 13.05 11.99 -13.42
N GLN A 472 14.30 12.36 -13.16
CA GLN A 472 15.38 12.32 -14.15
C GLN A 472 15.71 10.89 -14.60
N ILE A 473 15.60 9.91 -13.68
CA ILE A 473 15.86 8.50 -13.97
C ILE A 473 14.82 7.98 -14.95
N LEU A 474 13.54 8.21 -14.68
CA LEU A 474 12.45 7.78 -15.56
C LEU A 474 12.47 8.52 -16.89
N TRP A 475 12.86 9.80 -16.90
CA TRP A 475 13.06 10.55 -18.14
C TRP A 475 14.11 9.89 -19.01
N GLY A 476 15.30 9.57 -18.46
CA GLY A 476 16.36 8.89 -19.18
C GLY A 476 15.97 7.51 -19.68
N LEU A 477 15.27 6.74 -18.83
CA LEU A 477 14.74 5.42 -19.19
C LEU A 477 13.75 5.52 -20.36
N ASN A 478 12.78 6.44 -20.29
CA ASN A 478 11.80 6.66 -21.36
C ASN A 478 12.49 7.07 -22.68
N THR A 479 13.53 7.90 -22.61
CA THR A 479 14.31 8.30 -23.79
C THR A 479 15.02 7.09 -24.40
N ALA A 480 15.62 6.23 -23.59
CA ALA A 480 16.27 5.01 -24.05
C ALA A 480 15.28 4.00 -24.65
N LEU A 481 14.10 3.80 -24.00
CA LEU A 481 13.04 2.94 -24.50
C LEU A 481 12.49 3.43 -25.85
N GLN A 482 12.28 4.73 -25.99
CA GLN A 482 11.83 5.33 -27.25
C GLN A 482 12.84 5.12 -28.38
N ALA A 483 14.15 5.23 -28.08
CA ALA A 483 15.22 5.01 -29.07
C ALA A 483 15.23 3.59 -29.66
N VAL A 484 14.72 2.60 -28.92
CA VAL A 484 14.59 1.19 -29.37
C VAL A 484 13.14 0.82 -29.76
N GLY A 485 12.25 1.80 -29.91
CA GLY A 485 10.87 1.59 -30.37
C GLY A 485 9.93 0.97 -29.33
N ILE A 486 10.31 0.99 -28.04
CA ILE A 486 9.49 0.48 -26.95
C ILE A 486 8.67 1.63 -26.34
N ASN A 487 7.39 1.37 -26.04
CA ASN A 487 6.54 2.34 -25.39
C ASN A 487 7.07 2.74 -24.01
N THR A 488 6.88 4.00 -23.65
CA THR A 488 7.25 4.55 -22.34
C THR A 488 6.41 3.92 -21.22
N ILE A 489 7.03 3.63 -20.09
CA ILE A 489 6.41 2.89 -18.98
C ILE A 489 5.56 3.83 -18.11
N ASN A 490 5.99 5.08 -17.91
CA ASN A 490 5.34 6.04 -17.02
C ASN A 490 5.32 7.44 -17.62
N ASP A 491 4.29 8.22 -17.28
CA ASP A 491 4.26 9.65 -17.52
C ASP A 491 5.17 10.37 -16.54
N VAL A 492 6.17 11.05 -17.09
CA VAL A 492 7.08 11.92 -16.35
C VAL A 492 6.67 13.35 -16.58
N TRP A 493 6.39 14.08 -15.50
CA TRP A 493 5.97 15.48 -15.55
C TRP A 493 7.17 16.41 -15.65
N VAL A 494 7.03 17.48 -16.45
CA VAL A 494 8.08 18.45 -16.72
C VAL A 494 7.55 19.87 -16.68
N LEU A 495 8.29 20.76 -16.03
CA LEU A 495 8.11 22.21 -16.11
C LEU A 495 9.13 22.80 -17.07
N TYR A 496 8.65 23.53 -18.04
CA TYR A 496 9.42 24.34 -18.95
C TYR A 496 9.30 25.81 -18.57
N GLN A 497 10.39 26.55 -18.69
CA GLN A 497 10.43 28.00 -18.51
C GLN A 497 10.86 28.65 -19.81
N LYS A 498 10.23 29.77 -20.18
CA LYS A 498 10.61 30.58 -21.34
C LYS A 498 11.96 31.23 -21.09
N LYS A 499 12.90 31.10 -22.05
CA LYS A 499 14.17 31.81 -21.99
C LYS A 499 13.93 33.31 -22.00
N LYS A 500 14.61 34.02 -21.12
CA LYS A 500 14.58 35.49 -21.07
C LYS A 500 15.33 36.10 -22.26
#